data_06092224eab5506b641d3046ec9ba98a
#
_entry.id   06092224eab5506b641d3046ec9ba98a
#
_cell.length_a   1.000
_cell.length_b   1.000
_cell.length_c   1.000
_cell.angle_alpha   90.00
_cell.angle_beta   90.00
_cell.angle_gamma   90.00
#
_symmetry.space_group_name_H-M   'P 1'
#
loop_
_entity.id
_entity.type
_entity.pdbx_description
1 polymer ?
#
loop_
_entity_poly.entity_id
_entity_poly.type
_entity_poly.pdbx_seq_one_letter_code
_entity_poly.pdbx_strand_id
1 'polypeptide(L)'
;NCIKLDFQGYVGNQSATDEKLVFDVFKKGDAWVRSGDLLRADKDHSVYFVDRLGDTFRWKSENVSTNEVEEAVVDFGGVDLCVCVGVQVPKHEGRAGFAVIKLNNPRKQLDMDKLGKHLLERLPRYAVPIFIKFVDTVTITGNNKVQKKEFRNQQIPAPAGQTIYWLEGTSYKPLTADAWARVENGRHKL
;
A
#
# COMPACT_ATOMS: atom_id res chain seq x y z
N ASN A 1 0.23 22.48 -29.80
CA ASN A 1 1.15 23.23 -28.93
C ASN A 1 1.70 22.21 -27.90
N CYS A 2 2.88 21.66 -28.15
CA CYS A 2 3.62 20.93 -27.14
C CYS A 2 4.01 21.92 -26.03
N ILE A 3 3.48 21.75 -24.83
CA ILE A 3 4.03 22.40 -23.65
C ILE A 3 5.46 21.85 -23.54
N LYS A 4 6.47 22.70 -23.77
CA LYS A 4 7.86 22.38 -23.42
C LYS A 4 7.87 22.19 -21.91
N LEU A 5 7.87 20.93 -21.46
CA LEU A 5 8.18 20.61 -20.07
C LEU A 5 9.66 20.97 -19.86
N ASP A 6 9.88 22.04 -19.14
CA ASP A 6 11.23 22.50 -18.80
C ASP A 6 11.73 21.72 -17.56
N PHE A 7 11.81 20.39 -17.69
CA PHE A 7 12.34 19.54 -16.64
C PHE A 7 13.87 19.68 -16.64
N GLN A 8 14.38 20.40 -15.64
CA GLN A 8 15.82 20.69 -15.48
C GLN A 8 16.60 19.54 -14.84
N GLY A 9 15.92 18.47 -14.46
CA GLY A 9 16.54 17.34 -13.73
C GLY A 9 16.62 17.54 -12.22
N TYR A 10 17.21 16.54 -11.55
CA TYR A 10 17.45 16.57 -10.11
C TYR A 10 18.84 17.13 -9.82
N VAL A 11 18.95 18.17 -9.00
CA VAL A 11 20.22 18.79 -8.61
C VAL A 11 21.12 17.76 -7.94
N GLY A 12 22.32 17.56 -8.50
CA GLY A 12 23.33 16.66 -7.93
C GLY A 12 23.05 15.16 -8.11
N ASN A 13 22.00 14.76 -8.88
CA ASN A 13 21.67 13.36 -9.09
C ASN A 13 21.32 13.08 -10.58
N GLN A 14 22.34 12.90 -11.40
CA GLN A 14 22.19 12.64 -12.83
C GLN A 14 21.47 11.30 -13.10
N SER A 15 21.79 10.25 -12.35
CA SER A 15 21.16 8.94 -12.50
C SER A 15 19.63 9.01 -12.32
N ALA A 16 19.15 9.71 -11.29
CA ALA A 16 17.72 9.91 -11.07
C ALA A 16 17.07 10.77 -12.19
N THR A 17 17.82 11.67 -12.78
CA THR A 17 17.35 12.47 -13.93
C THR A 17 17.18 11.60 -15.16
N ASP A 18 18.18 10.76 -15.47
CA ASP A 18 18.18 9.87 -16.64
C ASP A 18 17.06 8.81 -16.55
N GLU A 19 16.76 8.32 -15.34
CA GLU A 19 15.64 7.40 -15.12
C GLU A 19 14.28 8.05 -15.40
N LYS A 20 14.17 9.38 -15.26
CA LYS A 20 12.93 10.13 -15.48
C LYS A 20 12.71 10.54 -16.92
N LEU A 21 13.78 10.69 -17.70
CA LEU A 21 13.70 11.13 -19.09
C LEU A 21 13.65 9.93 -20.03
N VAL A 22 12.73 9.95 -20.98
CA VAL A 22 12.62 8.93 -22.04
C VAL A 22 12.55 9.66 -23.36
N PHE A 23 13.38 9.24 -24.32
CA PHE A 23 13.46 9.85 -25.64
C PHE A 23 12.94 8.88 -26.71
N ASP A 24 12.52 9.41 -27.83
CA ASP A 24 12.11 8.65 -29.02
C ASP A 24 11.00 7.62 -28.75
N VAL A 25 9.97 8.00 -27.93
CA VAL A 25 8.90 7.07 -27.49
C VAL A 25 7.84 6.90 -28.58
N PHE A 26 7.29 8.00 -29.10
CA PHE A 26 6.25 7.98 -30.12
C PHE A 26 6.75 8.44 -31.49
N LYS A 27 7.74 9.32 -31.52
CA LYS A 27 8.40 9.77 -32.73
C LYS A 27 9.84 10.19 -32.44
N LYS A 28 10.70 10.09 -33.46
CA LYS A 28 12.10 10.50 -33.37
C LYS A 28 12.23 11.97 -32.95
N GLY A 29 13.01 12.22 -31.90
CA GLY A 29 13.27 13.54 -31.33
C GLY A 29 12.27 13.99 -30.28
N ASP A 30 11.28 13.18 -29.88
CA ASP A 30 10.44 13.51 -28.75
C ASP A 30 11.13 13.20 -27.41
N ALA A 31 10.71 13.89 -26.35
CA ALA A 31 11.19 13.70 -24.99
C ALA A 31 10.03 13.69 -24.01
N TRP A 32 10.04 12.74 -23.10
CA TRP A 32 8.97 12.50 -22.15
C TRP A 32 9.53 12.40 -20.73
N VAL A 33 8.74 12.84 -19.74
CA VAL A 33 9.07 12.71 -18.32
C VAL A 33 8.16 11.65 -17.71
N ARG A 34 8.76 10.63 -17.08
CA ARG A 34 8.03 9.64 -16.30
C ARG A 34 7.67 10.25 -14.94
N SER A 35 6.39 10.52 -14.70
CA SER A 35 5.92 10.96 -13.38
C SER A 35 6.10 9.87 -12.32
N GLY A 36 5.95 8.61 -12.71
CA GLY A 36 5.94 7.46 -11.81
C GLY A 36 4.56 7.23 -11.20
N ASP A 37 3.54 7.87 -11.75
CA ASP A 37 2.16 7.70 -11.32
C ASP A 37 1.43 6.71 -12.23
N LEU A 38 0.59 5.88 -11.62
CA LEU A 38 -0.37 5.02 -12.31
C LEU A 38 -1.66 5.80 -12.50
N LEU A 39 -2.07 5.97 -13.74
CA LEU A 39 -3.24 6.73 -14.11
C LEU A 39 -4.25 5.83 -14.84
N ARG A 40 -5.54 6.07 -14.61
CA ARG A 40 -6.63 5.48 -15.39
C ARG A 40 -7.23 6.54 -16.29
N ALA A 41 -7.37 6.24 -17.57
CA ALA A 41 -8.07 7.09 -18.53
C ALA A 41 -9.43 6.48 -18.86
N ASP A 42 -10.47 7.29 -18.82
CA ASP A 42 -11.81 6.91 -19.23
C ASP A 42 -12.06 7.22 -20.72
N LYS A 43 -13.22 6.79 -21.27
CA LYS A 43 -13.57 6.95 -22.69
C LYS A 43 -13.73 8.40 -23.12
N ASP A 44 -14.01 9.30 -22.21
CA ASP A 44 -14.12 10.76 -22.40
C ASP A 44 -12.77 11.48 -22.30
N HIS A 45 -11.66 10.72 -22.21
CA HIS A 45 -10.29 11.20 -22.00
C HIS A 45 -10.02 11.86 -20.64
N SER A 46 -10.93 11.72 -19.68
CA SER A 46 -10.66 12.08 -18.28
C SER A 46 -9.60 11.16 -17.68
N VAL A 47 -8.65 11.72 -16.96
CA VAL A 47 -7.53 10.99 -16.36
C VAL A 47 -7.62 11.07 -14.85
N TYR A 48 -7.62 9.90 -14.20
CA TYR A 48 -7.71 9.74 -12.76
C TYR A 48 -6.42 9.17 -12.20
N PHE A 49 -5.95 9.76 -11.12
CA PHE A 49 -4.82 9.21 -10.37
C PHE A 49 -5.28 7.93 -9.65
N VAL A 50 -4.53 6.86 -9.80
CA VAL A 50 -4.80 5.58 -9.11
C VAL A 50 -3.81 5.38 -7.97
N ASP A 51 -2.50 5.38 -8.27
CA ASP A 51 -1.46 5.19 -7.27
C ASP A 51 -0.09 5.58 -7.83
N ARG A 52 0.96 5.48 -7.02
CA ARG A 52 2.35 5.55 -7.47
C ARG A 52 2.88 4.17 -7.79
N LEU A 53 3.60 4.04 -8.92
CA LEU A 53 4.22 2.77 -9.33
C LEU A 53 5.15 2.16 -8.26
N GLY A 54 5.77 3.02 -7.42
CA GLY A 54 6.61 2.57 -6.31
C GLY A 54 5.87 2.18 -5.04
N ASP A 55 4.58 2.46 -4.95
CA ASP A 55 3.74 2.19 -3.77
C ASP A 55 2.82 0.98 -3.98
N THR A 56 2.46 0.65 -5.23
CA THR A 56 1.75 -0.61 -5.53
C THR A 56 2.59 -1.83 -5.14
N PHE A 57 1.92 -2.90 -4.79
CA PHE A 57 2.57 -4.19 -4.56
C PHE A 57 1.82 -5.31 -5.29
N ARG A 58 2.49 -6.44 -5.50
CA ARG A 58 1.92 -7.61 -6.17
C ARG A 58 1.64 -8.72 -5.16
N TRP A 59 0.41 -9.22 -5.16
CA TRP A 59 -0.01 -10.35 -4.35
C TRP A 59 -0.86 -11.31 -5.16
N LYS A 60 -0.55 -12.60 -5.11
CA LYS A 60 -1.25 -13.65 -5.89
C LYS A 60 -1.38 -13.32 -7.38
N SER A 61 -0.29 -12.84 -7.97
CA SER A 61 -0.20 -12.41 -9.38
C SER A 61 -1.00 -11.16 -9.75
N GLU A 62 -1.69 -10.53 -8.81
CA GLU A 62 -2.47 -9.30 -9.00
C GLU A 62 -1.75 -8.07 -8.45
N ASN A 63 -1.90 -6.94 -9.11
CA ASN A 63 -1.40 -5.66 -8.62
C ASN A 63 -2.41 -5.04 -7.66
N VAL A 64 -1.93 -4.62 -6.50
CA VAL A 64 -2.75 -3.97 -5.46
C VAL A 64 -2.37 -2.50 -5.35
N SER A 65 -3.36 -1.62 -5.48
CA SER A 65 -3.21 -0.20 -5.19
C SER A 65 -3.28 0.03 -3.69
N THR A 66 -2.26 0.69 -3.14
CA THR A 66 -2.25 1.02 -1.71
C THR A 66 -3.30 2.06 -1.37
N ASN A 67 -3.59 2.99 -2.28
CA ASN A 67 -4.61 4.02 -2.09
C ASN A 67 -6.01 3.43 -1.98
N GLU A 68 -6.38 2.49 -2.86
CA GLU A 68 -7.69 1.82 -2.80
C GLU A 68 -7.90 1.09 -1.48
N VAL A 69 -6.86 0.45 -0.96
CA VAL A 69 -6.91 -0.21 0.36
C VAL A 69 -7.03 0.81 1.48
N GLU A 70 -6.24 1.89 1.45
CA GLU A 70 -6.26 2.96 2.44
C GLU A 70 -7.64 3.63 2.51
N GLU A 71 -8.24 3.96 1.36
CA GLU A 71 -9.59 4.52 1.25
C GLU A 71 -10.64 3.57 1.83
N ALA A 72 -10.61 2.29 1.47
CA ALA A 72 -11.55 1.30 1.97
C ALA A 72 -11.47 1.12 3.49
N VAL A 73 -10.28 1.23 4.09
CA VAL A 73 -10.09 1.17 5.55
C VAL A 73 -10.63 2.43 6.23
N VAL A 74 -10.36 3.61 5.67
CA VAL A 74 -10.84 4.89 6.22
C VAL A 74 -12.36 5.00 6.15
N ASP A 75 -12.98 4.52 5.07
CA ASP A 75 -14.43 4.50 4.85
C ASP A 75 -15.19 3.66 5.89
N PHE A 76 -14.55 2.72 6.57
CA PHE A 76 -15.16 1.96 7.65
C PHE A 76 -15.57 2.85 8.84
N GLY A 77 -14.89 3.99 9.01
CA GLY A 77 -15.13 4.95 10.08
C GLY A 77 -14.36 4.62 11.36
N GLY A 78 -14.06 5.68 12.12
CA GLY A 78 -13.25 5.59 13.34
C GLY A 78 -11.74 5.55 13.08
N VAL A 79 -11.32 5.58 11.83
CA VAL A 79 -9.92 5.63 11.36
C VAL A 79 -9.54 7.07 11.02
N ASP A 80 -8.43 7.56 11.56
CA ASP A 80 -7.85 8.86 11.24
C ASP A 80 -6.95 8.77 10.00
N LEU A 81 -6.13 7.71 9.97
CA LEU A 81 -5.17 7.48 8.90
C LEU A 81 -4.94 5.98 8.71
N CYS A 82 -4.86 5.56 7.46
CA CYS A 82 -4.38 4.24 7.08
C CYS A 82 -3.17 4.38 6.17
N VAL A 83 -2.18 3.53 6.38
CA VAL A 83 -1.01 3.37 5.51
C VAL A 83 -0.91 1.93 5.09
N CYS A 84 -1.08 1.66 3.80
CA CYS A 84 -0.94 0.32 3.26
C CYS A 84 0.40 0.13 2.57
N VAL A 85 1.03 -1.00 2.84
CA VAL A 85 2.28 -1.44 2.19
C VAL A 85 2.25 -2.93 1.89
N GLY A 86 3.04 -3.36 0.94
CA GLY A 86 3.26 -4.79 0.71
C GLY A 86 4.43 -5.31 1.55
N VAL A 87 4.20 -6.37 2.34
CA VAL A 87 5.22 -7.04 3.15
C VAL A 87 5.50 -8.44 2.64
N GLN A 88 6.74 -8.90 2.77
CA GLN A 88 7.12 -10.24 2.34
C GLN A 88 6.67 -11.28 3.37
N VAL A 89 6.10 -12.37 2.89
CA VAL A 89 5.67 -13.49 3.73
C VAL A 89 6.44 -14.74 3.29
N PRO A 90 7.07 -15.49 4.22
CA PRO A 90 7.81 -16.69 3.88
C PRO A 90 6.99 -17.68 3.05
N LYS A 91 7.60 -18.29 2.04
CA LYS A 91 6.99 -19.29 1.14
C LYS A 91 5.78 -18.81 0.33
N HIS A 92 5.56 -17.50 0.24
CA HIS A 92 4.53 -16.92 -0.61
C HIS A 92 5.17 -16.00 -1.64
N GLU A 93 4.70 -16.07 -2.88
CA GLU A 93 5.12 -15.15 -3.94
C GLU A 93 4.44 -13.79 -3.79
N GLY A 94 5.19 -12.73 -4.10
CA GLY A 94 4.72 -11.37 -4.00
C GLY A 94 4.82 -10.81 -2.58
N ARG A 95 3.93 -9.87 -2.27
CA ARG A 95 3.89 -9.16 -1.00
C ARG A 95 2.44 -9.11 -0.51
N ALA A 96 2.21 -9.53 0.71
CA ALA A 96 0.88 -9.45 1.34
C ALA A 96 0.59 -8.02 1.81
N GLY A 97 -0.66 -7.59 1.69
CA GLY A 97 -1.09 -6.29 2.19
C GLY A 97 -0.95 -6.20 3.71
N PHE A 98 -0.31 -5.13 4.17
CA PHE A 98 -0.14 -4.77 5.57
C PHE A 98 -0.66 -3.36 5.78
N ALA A 99 -1.73 -3.20 6.57
CA ALA A 99 -2.33 -1.91 6.88
C ALA A 99 -1.92 -1.45 8.29
N VAL A 100 -1.32 -0.27 8.36
CA VAL A 100 -1.02 0.43 9.61
C VAL A 100 -2.10 1.47 9.82
N ILE A 101 -2.83 1.36 10.93
CA ILE A 101 -4.03 2.13 11.21
C ILE A 101 -3.83 3.01 12.44
N LYS A 102 -4.08 4.30 12.28
CA LYS A 102 -4.23 5.25 13.37
C LYS A 102 -5.70 5.54 13.57
N LEU A 103 -6.19 5.41 14.80
CA LEU A 103 -7.58 5.66 15.13
C LEU A 103 -7.84 7.14 15.46
N ASN A 104 -9.04 7.63 15.15
CA ASN A 104 -9.52 8.96 15.57
C ASN A 104 -9.57 9.09 17.09
N ASN A 105 -9.85 7.99 17.77
CA ASN A 105 -9.85 7.91 19.23
C ASN A 105 -9.08 6.65 19.66
N PRO A 106 -7.87 6.79 20.21
CA PRO A 106 -7.04 5.65 20.62
C PRO A 106 -7.67 4.74 21.67
N ARG A 107 -8.69 5.24 22.41
CA ARG A 107 -9.42 4.46 23.43
C ARG A 107 -10.55 3.61 22.85
N LYS A 108 -10.93 3.85 21.58
CA LYS A 108 -12.01 3.13 20.93
C LYS A 108 -11.41 1.96 20.11
N GLN A 109 -11.88 0.75 20.38
CA GLN A 109 -11.52 -0.41 19.56
C GLN A 109 -12.46 -0.51 18.37
N LEU A 110 -11.92 -0.91 17.22
CA LEU A 110 -12.72 -1.26 16.06
C LEU A 110 -13.30 -2.68 16.24
N ASP A 111 -14.50 -2.87 15.71
CA ASP A 111 -15.09 -4.20 15.56
C ASP A 111 -14.38 -4.94 14.42
N MET A 112 -13.49 -5.86 14.77
CA MET A 112 -12.61 -6.57 13.83
C MET A 112 -13.38 -7.50 12.90
N ASP A 113 -14.53 -8.01 13.32
CA ASP A 113 -15.41 -8.83 12.47
C ASP A 113 -16.10 -7.97 11.41
N LYS A 114 -16.61 -6.81 11.82
CA LYS A 114 -17.23 -5.87 10.87
C LYS A 114 -16.21 -5.27 9.92
N LEU A 115 -15.00 -4.92 10.40
CA LEU A 115 -13.94 -4.40 9.55
C LEU A 115 -13.55 -5.41 8.46
N GLY A 116 -13.36 -6.68 8.83
CA GLY A 116 -13.01 -7.71 7.87
C GLY A 116 -14.10 -7.91 6.80
N LYS A 117 -15.37 -7.95 7.20
CA LYS A 117 -16.51 -8.05 6.26
C LYS A 117 -16.58 -6.84 5.34
N HIS A 118 -16.48 -5.62 5.89
CA HIS A 118 -16.50 -4.37 5.13
C HIS A 118 -15.41 -4.35 4.05
N LEU A 119 -14.19 -4.74 4.39
CA LEU A 119 -13.08 -4.75 3.43
C LEU A 119 -13.27 -5.82 2.35
N LEU A 120 -13.83 -6.99 2.69
CA LEU A 120 -14.15 -8.04 1.73
C LEU A 120 -15.30 -7.68 0.78
N GLU A 121 -16.20 -6.79 1.18
CA GLU A 121 -17.27 -6.24 0.34
C GLU A 121 -16.79 -5.13 -0.60
N ARG A 122 -15.80 -4.35 -0.16
CA ARG A 122 -15.30 -3.18 -0.89
C ARG A 122 -14.12 -3.48 -1.82
N LEU A 123 -13.32 -4.48 -1.49
CA LEU A 123 -12.09 -4.83 -2.19
C LEU A 123 -12.13 -6.25 -2.75
N PRO A 124 -11.51 -6.49 -3.90
CA PRO A 124 -11.28 -7.85 -4.33
C PRO A 124 -10.39 -8.56 -3.29
N ARG A 125 -10.65 -9.86 -3.07
CA ARG A 125 -10.03 -10.62 -1.97
C ARG A 125 -8.50 -10.53 -1.93
N TYR A 126 -7.84 -10.45 -3.07
CA TYR A 126 -6.37 -10.30 -3.14
C TYR A 126 -5.87 -8.94 -2.65
N ALA A 127 -6.71 -7.91 -2.68
CA ALA A 127 -6.36 -6.55 -2.22
C ALA A 127 -6.66 -6.34 -0.74
N VAL A 128 -7.51 -7.17 -0.12
CA VAL A 128 -7.78 -7.08 1.32
C VAL A 128 -6.48 -7.30 2.09
N PRO A 129 -6.07 -6.35 2.98
CA PRO A 129 -4.84 -6.49 3.73
C PRO A 129 -4.88 -7.74 4.61
N ILE A 130 -3.83 -8.56 4.51
CA ILE A 130 -3.71 -9.78 5.32
C ILE A 130 -3.40 -9.42 6.77
N PHE A 131 -2.63 -8.37 6.98
CA PHE A 131 -2.18 -7.95 8.30
C PHE A 131 -2.62 -6.52 8.61
N ILE A 132 -2.95 -6.29 9.89
CA ILE A 132 -3.28 -4.97 10.43
C ILE A 132 -2.48 -4.73 11.71
N LYS A 133 -1.99 -3.50 11.87
CA LYS A 133 -1.37 -3.01 13.09
C LYS A 133 -1.94 -1.65 13.44
N PHE A 134 -2.27 -1.45 14.72
CA PHE A 134 -2.65 -0.14 15.23
C PHE A 134 -1.43 0.61 15.76
N VAL A 135 -1.41 1.91 15.54
CA VAL A 135 -0.35 2.81 16.01
C VAL A 135 -0.95 4.11 16.55
N ASP A 136 -0.29 4.71 17.52
CA ASP A 136 -0.72 6.00 18.09
C ASP A 136 -0.27 7.17 17.21
N THR A 137 0.88 7.04 16.56
CA THR A 137 1.50 8.09 15.74
C THR A 137 2.02 7.53 14.42
N VAL A 138 1.98 8.37 13.39
CA VAL A 138 2.58 8.11 12.07
C VAL A 138 3.47 9.28 11.72
N THR A 139 4.70 9.00 11.28
CA THR A 139 5.63 10.04 10.86
C THR A 139 5.17 10.64 9.53
N ILE A 140 4.88 11.93 9.55
CA ILE A 140 4.50 12.71 8.37
C ILE A 140 5.66 13.62 8.00
N THR A 141 6.05 13.63 6.73
CA THR A 141 7.07 14.55 6.22
C THR A 141 6.56 16.00 6.19
N GLY A 142 7.46 16.97 6.12
CA GLY A 142 7.11 18.39 6.00
C GLY A 142 6.17 18.74 4.84
N ASN A 143 6.02 17.84 3.87
CA ASN A 143 5.10 17.95 2.73
C ASN A 143 3.78 17.17 2.94
N ASN A 144 3.40 16.89 4.16
CA ASN A 144 2.21 16.11 4.53
C ASN A 144 2.14 14.70 3.91
N LYS A 145 3.28 14.09 3.58
CA LYS A 145 3.35 12.73 3.06
C LYS A 145 3.78 11.77 4.14
N VAL A 146 3.06 10.67 4.25
CA VAL A 146 3.44 9.56 5.12
C VAL A 146 4.68 8.87 4.58
N GLN A 147 5.66 8.58 5.44
CA GLN A 147 6.86 7.82 5.08
C GLN A 147 6.54 6.32 5.03
N LYS A 148 5.91 5.86 3.93
CA LYS A 148 5.58 4.43 3.73
C LYS A 148 6.80 3.50 3.87
N LYS A 149 8.01 4.00 3.63
CA LYS A 149 9.25 3.22 3.71
C LYS A 149 9.48 2.62 5.10
N GLU A 150 9.11 3.31 6.18
CA GLU A 150 9.21 2.82 7.55
C GLU A 150 8.39 1.55 7.78
N PHE A 151 7.26 1.42 7.07
CA PHE A 151 6.32 0.33 7.24
C PHE A 151 6.58 -0.87 6.31
N ARG A 152 7.42 -0.72 5.28
CA ARG A 152 7.73 -1.82 4.33
C ARG A 152 8.56 -2.94 4.95
N ASN A 153 9.33 -2.64 5.98
CA ASN A 153 10.21 -3.59 6.67
C ASN A 153 9.65 -4.01 8.03
N GLN A 154 8.31 -4.13 8.13
CA GLN A 154 7.69 -4.57 9.37
C GLN A 154 8.12 -6.00 9.72
N GLN A 155 8.52 -6.18 10.98
CA GLN A 155 8.79 -7.51 11.51
C GLN A 155 7.46 -8.23 11.76
N ILE A 156 7.32 -9.40 11.18
CA ILE A 156 6.18 -10.30 11.41
C ILE A 156 6.77 -11.65 11.86
N PRO A 157 6.33 -12.19 13.03
CA PRO A 157 5.39 -11.61 13.99
C PRO A 157 5.93 -10.35 14.66
N ALA A 158 5.03 -9.59 15.29
CA ALA A 158 5.39 -8.35 15.97
C ALA A 158 6.36 -8.61 17.14
N PRO A 159 7.27 -7.66 17.43
CA PRO A 159 8.06 -7.66 18.65
C PRO A 159 7.18 -7.67 19.92
N ALA A 160 7.76 -8.08 21.04
CA ALA A 160 7.07 -8.08 22.33
C ALA A 160 6.45 -6.70 22.64
N GLY A 161 5.21 -6.72 23.16
CA GLY A 161 4.46 -5.50 23.48
C GLY A 161 3.69 -4.87 22.32
N GLN A 162 3.78 -5.44 21.10
CA GLN A 162 3.02 -5.00 19.94
C GLN A 162 2.13 -6.13 19.42
N THR A 163 0.95 -5.78 18.92
CA THR A 163 0.00 -6.74 18.36
C THR A 163 -0.17 -6.48 16.86
N ILE A 164 0.02 -7.53 16.06
CA ILE A 164 -0.43 -7.58 14.68
C ILE A 164 -1.68 -8.44 14.64
N TYR A 165 -2.68 -8.00 13.91
CA TYR A 165 -3.87 -8.78 13.58
C TYR A 165 -3.72 -9.34 12.18
N TRP A 166 -4.28 -10.51 11.93
CA TRP A 166 -4.28 -11.14 10.63
C TRP A 166 -5.69 -11.56 10.22
N LEU A 167 -5.96 -11.57 8.92
CA LEU A 167 -7.27 -11.95 8.39
C LEU A 167 -7.43 -13.48 8.43
N GLU A 168 -8.31 -13.97 9.29
CA GLU A 168 -8.72 -15.36 9.35
C GLU A 168 -10.19 -15.48 8.93
N GLY A 169 -10.41 -16.04 7.72
CA GLY A 169 -11.75 -16.08 7.12
C GLY A 169 -12.26 -14.69 6.72
N THR A 170 -13.16 -14.12 7.54
CA THR A 170 -13.75 -12.80 7.33
C THR A 170 -13.52 -11.85 8.51
N SER A 171 -12.67 -12.22 9.45
CA SER A 171 -12.40 -11.47 10.68
C SER A 171 -10.91 -11.29 10.90
N TYR A 172 -10.53 -10.18 11.52
CA TYR A 172 -9.17 -9.97 11.98
C TYR A 172 -8.98 -10.45 13.40
N LYS A 173 -8.02 -11.34 13.60
CA LYS A 173 -7.66 -11.91 14.91
C LYS A 173 -6.21 -11.60 15.28
N PRO A 174 -5.85 -11.53 16.55
CA PRO A 174 -4.45 -11.39 16.95
C PRO A 174 -3.60 -12.51 16.34
N LEU A 175 -2.48 -12.14 15.72
CA LEU A 175 -1.52 -13.10 15.16
C LEU A 175 -0.69 -13.70 16.29
N THR A 176 -1.03 -14.94 16.66
CA THR A 176 -0.27 -15.71 17.66
C THR A 176 0.98 -16.35 17.04
N ALA A 177 1.94 -16.74 17.87
CA ALA A 177 3.12 -17.49 17.42
C ALA A 177 2.75 -18.78 16.68
N ASP A 178 1.73 -19.51 17.17
CA ASP A 178 1.26 -20.75 16.54
C ASP A 178 0.59 -20.48 15.17
N ALA A 179 -0.17 -19.38 15.05
CA ALA A 179 -0.76 -18.98 13.79
C ALA A 179 0.34 -18.60 12.78
N TRP A 180 1.34 -17.86 13.22
CA TRP A 180 2.48 -17.51 12.38
C TRP A 180 3.27 -18.73 11.92
N ALA A 181 3.56 -19.68 12.82
CA ALA A 181 4.26 -20.92 12.47
C ALA A 181 3.51 -21.72 11.39
N ARG A 182 2.18 -21.71 11.39
CA ARG A 182 1.37 -22.33 10.31
C ARG A 182 1.52 -21.62 8.97
N VAL A 183 1.56 -20.28 8.97
CA VAL A 183 1.80 -19.46 7.77
C VAL A 183 3.22 -19.73 7.24
N GLU A 184 4.22 -19.62 8.10
CA GLU A 184 5.63 -19.80 7.77
C GLU A 184 5.95 -21.19 7.21
N ASN A 185 5.27 -22.21 7.71
CA ASN A 185 5.41 -23.59 7.23
C ASN A 185 4.58 -23.91 5.98
N GLY A 186 3.82 -22.94 5.45
CA GLY A 186 2.97 -23.10 4.27
C GLY A 186 1.73 -23.99 4.52
N ARG A 187 1.40 -24.26 5.79
CA ARG A 187 0.22 -25.05 6.18
C ARG A 187 -1.06 -24.23 6.22
N HIS A 188 -0.96 -22.92 6.08
CA HIS A 188 -2.10 -22.01 6.00
C HIS A 188 -2.05 -21.25 4.69
N LYS A 189 -3.14 -21.31 3.91
CA LYS A 189 -3.29 -20.52 2.68
C LYS A 189 -3.81 -19.14 3.07
N LEU A 190 -2.96 -18.14 2.88
CA LEU A 190 -3.32 -16.72 3.03
C LEU A 190 -4.18 -16.24 1.86
#